data_909a3989645dbda54ef986fe349c1252
#
_entry.id   909a3989645dbda54ef986fe349c1252
#
_cell.length_a   1.000
_cell.length_b   1.000
_cell.length_c   1.000
_cell.angle_alpha   90.00
_cell.angle_beta   90.00
_cell.angle_gamma   90.00
#
_symmetry.space_group_name_H-M   'P 1'
#
loop_
_entity.id
_entity.type
_entity.pdbx_description
1 polymer ?
#
loop_
_entity_poly.entity_id
_entity_poly.type
_entity_poly.pdbx_seq_one_letter_code
_entity_poly.pdbx_strand_id
1 'polypeptide(L)'
;MDLGLKGRVAAVSAASKGLGRACAEELAREGADLAICARGEDALHATQKELEELGGRVLAAPLDMVEPGTCERFIDETVSAYGRLDIVVSNVGGPKAGPFETHSDDDFRETMERNLMTAVRLARAAVPHMKQQGWGRLIFITSISSKQPIEGLITGNTARAGVAGLSKSLSLELVTHGITSNVVAPGSLLTDRTYDLASQFSKNAGITVDEAIKRLEQDIPMKRIGKPAELGALVAFLASERASFITGTTIAVDGGTVRGLL
;
A
#
# COMPACT_ATOMS: atom_id res chain seq x y z
N MET A 1 10.21 -4.50 20.47
CA MET A 1 9.59 -3.19 20.84
C MET A 1 8.10 -3.44 20.82
N ASP A 2 7.38 -3.07 21.86
CA ASP A 2 5.90 -3.15 21.81
C ASP A 2 5.38 -1.98 20.96
N LEU A 3 4.63 -2.29 19.90
CA LEU A 3 4.03 -1.32 18.99
C LEU A 3 2.61 -0.91 19.42
N GLY A 4 2.02 -1.60 20.41
CA GLY A 4 0.67 -1.32 20.90
C GLY A 4 -0.44 -1.63 19.88
N LEU A 5 -0.21 -2.60 18.98
CA LEU A 5 -1.16 -2.99 17.93
C LEU A 5 -2.11 -4.10 18.35
N LYS A 6 -1.86 -4.77 19.46
CA LYS A 6 -2.73 -5.83 19.97
C LYS A 6 -4.14 -5.32 20.23
N GLY A 7 -5.12 -5.94 19.57
CA GLY A 7 -6.54 -5.56 19.65
C GLY A 7 -6.93 -4.31 18.84
N ARG A 8 -6.02 -3.76 18.03
CA ARG A 8 -6.34 -2.79 16.97
C ARG A 8 -6.88 -3.54 15.75
N VAL A 9 -7.69 -2.87 14.96
CA VAL A 9 -8.28 -3.39 13.73
C VAL A 9 -7.71 -2.68 12.52
N ALA A 10 -7.14 -3.44 11.59
CA ALA A 10 -6.54 -2.92 10.37
C ALA A 10 -7.27 -3.43 9.12
N ALA A 11 -7.69 -2.51 8.25
CA ALA A 11 -8.21 -2.80 6.92
C ALA A 11 -7.10 -2.64 5.88
N VAL A 12 -6.75 -3.72 5.16
CA VAL A 12 -5.66 -3.75 4.17
C VAL A 12 -6.19 -4.13 2.80
N SER A 13 -6.07 -3.23 1.83
CA SER A 13 -6.51 -3.50 0.46
C SER A 13 -5.43 -4.15 -0.41
N ALA A 14 -5.86 -4.92 -1.43
CA ALA A 14 -5.02 -5.72 -2.32
C ALA A 14 -4.01 -6.61 -1.55
N ALA A 15 -4.52 -7.34 -0.55
CA ALA A 15 -3.72 -8.06 0.44
C ALA A 15 -3.54 -9.56 0.16
N SER A 16 -4.04 -10.10 -0.96
CA SER A 16 -3.87 -11.53 -1.28
C SER A 16 -2.44 -11.92 -1.67
N LYS A 17 -1.57 -10.94 -1.98
CA LYS A 17 -0.16 -11.15 -2.34
C LYS A 17 0.68 -9.88 -2.26
N GLY A 18 1.98 -10.02 -2.45
CA GLY A 18 2.91 -8.90 -2.59
C GLY A 18 2.96 -7.98 -1.38
N LEU A 19 2.95 -6.66 -1.63
CA LEU A 19 3.15 -5.65 -0.57
C LEU A 19 1.98 -5.57 0.39
N GLY A 20 0.73 -5.67 -0.10
CA GLY A 20 -0.46 -5.65 0.75
C GLY A 20 -0.46 -6.83 1.73
N ARG A 21 -0.12 -8.04 1.24
CA ARG A 21 0.02 -9.23 2.09
C ARG A 21 1.14 -9.04 3.12
N ALA A 22 2.31 -8.55 2.72
CA ALA A 22 3.41 -8.32 3.65
C ALA A 22 3.04 -7.29 4.75
N CYS A 23 2.26 -6.24 4.42
CA CYS A 23 1.73 -5.32 5.41
C CYS A 23 0.78 -6.04 6.39
N ALA A 24 -0.13 -6.87 5.87
CA ALA A 24 -1.06 -7.63 6.69
C ALA A 24 -0.34 -8.62 7.63
N GLU A 25 0.69 -9.31 7.13
CA GLU A 25 1.52 -10.23 7.91
C GLU A 25 2.20 -9.54 9.10
N GLU A 26 2.82 -8.38 8.88
CA GLU A 26 3.51 -7.66 9.98
C GLU A 26 2.49 -7.11 11.00
N LEU A 27 1.33 -6.60 10.55
CA LEU A 27 0.27 -6.17 11.45
C LEU A 27 -0.30 -7.33 12.27
N ALA A 28 -0.47 -8.52 11.67
CA ALA A 28 -0.91 -9.72 12.37
C ALA A 28 0.10 -10.19 13.42
N ARG A 29 1.40 -10.20 13.09
CA ARG A 29 2.48 -10.54 14.04
C ARG A 29 2.51 -9.64 15.26
N GLU A 30 2.11 -8.38 15.10
CA GLU A 30 1.99 -7.41 16.19
C GLU A 30 0.64 -7.49 16.92
N GLY A 31 -0.22 -8.48 16.57
CA GLY A 31 -1.48 -8.79 17.26
C GLY A 31 -2.68 -7.95 16.85
N ALA A 32 -2.65 -7.33 15.69
CA ALA A 32 -3.83 -6.65 15.15
C ALA A 32 -4.84 -7.67 14.58
N ASP A 33 -6.14 -7.38 14.73
CA ASP A 33 -7.21 -8.01 13.95
C ASP A 33 -7.24 -7.40 12.54
N LEU A 34 -7.51 -8.21 11.53
CA LEU A 34 -7.39 -7.79 10.13
C LEU A 34 -8.70 -7.92 9.36
N ALA A 35 -8.99 -6.93 8.52
CA ALA A 35 -9.82 -7.10 7.34
C ALA A 35 -8.92 -6.99 6.10
N ILE A 36 -8.98 -7.97 5.23
CA ILE A 36 -8.20 -8.00 3.99
C ILE A 36 -9.13 -8.08 2.78
N CYS A 37 -8.79 -7.39 1.70
CA CYS A 37 -9.53 -7.52 0.46
C CYS A 37 -8.63 -7.69 -0.76
N ALA A 38 -9.14 -8.41 -1.74
CA ALA A 38 -8.57 -8.58 -3.07
C ALA A 38 -9.63 -9.16 -4.03
N ARG A 39 -9.39 -9.12 -5.34
CA ARG A 39 -10.31 -9.63 -6.35
C ARG A 39 -10.37 -11.16 -6.44
N GLY A 40 -9.22 -11.80 -6.26
CA GLY A 40 -9.10 -13.26 -6.39
C GLY A 40 -9.44 -13.96 -5.08
N GLU A 41 -10.61 -14.60 -5.03
CA GLU A 41 -11.18 -15.21 -3.83
C GLU A 41 -10.30 -16.33 -3.27
N ASP A 42 -9.85 -17.28 -4.09
CA ASP A 42 -9.04 -18.40 -3.64
C ASP A 42 -7.72 -17.97 -3.00
N ALA A 43 -7.00 -17.04 -3.67
CA ALA A 43 -5.74 -16.50 -3.15
C ALA A 43 -5.96 -15.67 -1.88
N LEU A 44 -7.09 -14.97 -1.78
CA LEU A 44 -7.43 -14.19 -0.60
C LEU A 44 -7.73 -15.09 0.59
N HIS A 45 -8.52 -16.15 0.42
CA HIS A 45 -8.82 -17.11 1.48
C HIS A 45 -7.59 -17.96 1.88
N ALA A 46 -6.68 -18.26 0.96
CA ALA A 46 -5.40 -18.87 1.32
C ALA A 46 -4.58 -17.93 2.22
N THR A 47 -4.49 -16.65 1.87
CA THR A 47 -3.83 -15.64 2.70
C THR A 47 -4.51 -15.44 4.04
N GLN A 48 -5.85 -15.45 4.09
CA GLN A 48 -6.60 -15.39 5.35
C GLN A 48 -6.16 -16.47 6.33
N LYS A 49 -6.12 -17.73 5.89
CA LYS A 49 -5.72 -18.87 6.75
C LYS A 49 -4.30 -18.70 7.30
N GLU A 50 -3.37 -18.29 6.45
CA GLU A 50 -1.98 -18.07 6.88
C GLU A 50 -1.85 -16.91 7.88
N LEU A 51 -2.65 -15.85 7.73
CA LEU A 51 -2.67 -14.73 8.67
C LEU A 51 -3.32 -15.12 10.01
N GLU A 52 -4.35 -15.95 10.01
CA GLU A 52 -4.98 -16.48 11.23
C GLU A 52 -4.01 -17.32 12.08
N GLU A 53 -3.06 -18.02 11.42
CA GLU A 53 -1.97 -18.75 12.11
C GLU A 53 -1.01 -17.83 12.88
N LEU A 54 -0.95 -16.53 12.52
CA LEU A 54 -0.15 -15.53 13.22
C LEU A 54 -0.81 -14.97 14.49
N GLY A 55 -2.09 -15.27 14.72
CA GLY A 55 -2.75 -15.06 16.01
C GLY A 55 -3.80 -13.95 16.09
N GLY A 56 -4.32 -13.46 14.98
CA GLY A 56 -5.42 -12.49 14.93
C GLY A 56 -6.69 -13.05 14.28
N ARG A 57 -7.81 -12.36 14.41
CA ARG A 57 -9.02 -12.63 13.60
C ARG A 57 -8.82 -11.99 12.23
N VAL A 58 -9.22 -12.68 11.17
CA VAL A 58 -9.07 -12.17 9.80
C VAL A 58 -10.39 -12.26 9.04
N LEU A 59 -10.94 -11.12 8.64
CA LEU A 59 -12.05 -11.02 7.70
C LEU A 59 -11.48 -10.93 6.27
N ALA A 60 -11.88 -11.82 5.38
CA ALA A 60 -11.54 -11.77 3.96
C ALA A 60 -12.75 -11.32 3.14
N ALA A 61 -12.62 -10.22 2.41
CA ALA A 61 -13.64 -9.65 1.54
C ALA A 61 -13.19 -9.70 0.06
N PRO A 62 -13.72 -10.60 -0.77
CA PRO A 62 -13.39 -10.67 -2.20
C PRO A 62 -14.05 -9.49 -2.94
N LEU A 63 -13.33 -8.36 -3.03
CA LEU A 63 -13.81 -7.10 -3.59
C LEU A 63 -12.79 -6.51 -4.57
N ASP A 64 -13.29 -5.87 -5.63
CA ASP A 64 -12.47 -4.96 -6.46
C ASP A 64 -12.65 -3.52 -5.96
N MET A 65 -11.59 -2.92 -5.45
CA MET A 65 -11.63 -1.56 -4.89
C MET A 65 -11.88 -0.45 -5.91
N VAL A 66 -11.88 -0.78 -7.19
CA VAL A 66 -12.21 0.17 -8.28
C VAL A 66 -13.72 0.25 -8.52
N GLU A 67 -14.45 -0.81 -8.20
CA GLU A 67 -15.90 -0.84 -8.36
C GLU A 67 -16.60 0.16 -7.43
N PRO A 68 -17.64 0.86 -7.91
CA PRO A 68 -18.38 1.82 -7.09
C PRO A 68 -18.95 1.22 -5.80
N GLY A 69 -18.78 1.91 -4.69
CA GLY A 69 -19.32 1.50 -3.38
C GLY A 69 -18.55 0.40 -2.67
N THR A 70 -17.52 -0.21 -3.29
CA THR A 70 -16.79 -1.32 -2.67
C THR A 70 -15.82 -0.87 -1.57
N CYS A 71 -15.25 0.32 -1.67
CA CYS A 71 -14.43 0.89 -0.60
C CYS A 71 -15.25 1.13 0.68
N GLU A 72 -16.42 1.71 0.54
CA GLU A 72 -17.37 1.95 1.62
C GLU A 72 -17.82 0.62 2.23
N ARG A 73 -18.25 -0.32 1.39
CA ARG A 73 -18.66 -1.66 1.80
C ARG A 73 -17.56 -2.39 2.58
N PHE A 74 -16.31 -2.32 2.15
CA PHE A 74 -15.19 -2.95 2.84
C PHE A 74 -14.96 -2.40 4.25
N ILE A 75 -15.08 -1.08 4.40
CA ILE A 75 -14.98 -0.42 5.70
C ILE A 75 -16.18 -0.78 6.59
N ASP A 76 -17.41 -0.76 6.04
CA ASP A 76 -18.63 -1.10 6.78
C ASP A 76 -18.63 -2.57 7.26
N GLU A 77 -18.20 -3.51 6.41
CA GLU A 77 -18.04 -4.92 6.78
C GLU A 77 -16.98 -5.08 7.89
N THR A 78 -15.88 -4.32 7.82
CA THR A 78 -14.83 -4.31 8.84
C THR A 78 -15.38 -3.83 10.18
N VAL A 79 -16.05 -2.68 10.20
CA VAL A 79 -16.63 -2.11 11.42
C VAL A 79 -17.72 -3.02 11.98
N SER A 80 -18.54 -3.62 11.12
CA SER A 80 -19.58 -4.57 11.55
C SER A 80 -19.01 -5.81 12.21
N ALA A 81 -17.88 -6.34 11.69
CA ALA A 81 -17.25 -7.54 12.21
C ALA A 81 -16.49 -7.32 13.53
N TYR A 82 -15.89 -6.15 13.69
CA TYR A 82 -14.97 -5.88 14.81
C TYR A 82 -15.42 -4.79 15.78
N GLY A 83 -16.47 -4.03 15.45
CA GLY A 83 -16.97 -2.92 16.25
C GLY A 83 -16.09 -1.66 16.23
N ARG A 84 -15.00 -1.67 15.47
CA ARG A 84 -14.02 -0.58 15.36
C ARG A 84 -13.20 -0.65 14.07
N LEU A 85 -12.52 0.46 13.73
CA LEU A 85 -11.51 0.52 12.69
C LEU A 85 -10.42 1.50 13.10
N ASP A 86 -9.19 1.01 13.24
CA ASP A 86 -8.05 1.82 13.71
C ASP A 86 -7.09 2.19 12.60
N ILE A 87 -6.84 1.26 11.68
CA ILE A 87 -5.78 1.39 10.68
C ILE A 87 -6.35 1.09 9.29
N VAL A 88 -6.02 1.93 8.32
CA VAL A 88 -6.27 1.65 6.90
C VAL A 88 -4.94 1.65 6.17
N VAL A 89 -4.63 0.54 5.51
CA VAL A 89 -3.53 0.42 4.56
C VAL A 89 -4.10 0.37 3.15
N SER A 90 -4.07 1.49 2.47
CA SER A 90 -4.51 1.60 1.07
C SER A 90 -3.38 1.16 0.14
N ASN A 91 -3.54 0.00 -0.47
CA ASN A 91 -2.63 -0.57 -1.47
C ASN A 91 -3.42 -0.95 -2.72
N VAL A 92 -2.84 -0.78 -3.89
CA VAL A 92 -3.48 -1.10 -5.17
C VAL A 92 -2.46 -1.61 -6.19
N GLY A 93 -2.95 -2.20 -7.28
CA GLY A 93 -2.11 -2.63 -8.40
C GLY A 93 -1.41 -1.46 -9.12
N GLY A 94 -0.28 -1.76 -9.73
CA GLY A 94 0.48 -0.75 -10.48
C GLY A 94 -0.19 -0.34 -11.80
N PRO A 95 0.15 0.85 -12.32
CA PRO A 95 -0.35 1.37 -13.58
C PRO A 95 0.27 0.67 -14.80
N LYS A 96 -0.30 0.92 -15.97
CA LYS A 96 0.27 0.57 -17.26
C LYS A 96 1.55 1.38 -17.51
N ALA A 97 2.59 0.72 -18.00
CA ALA A 97 3.83 1.36 -18.42
C ALA A 97 3.77 1.73 -19.91
N GLY A 98 4.48 2.78 -20.29
CA GLY A 98 4.64 3.21 -21.67
C GLY A 98 5.05 4.67 -21.80
N PRO A 99 5.50 5.10 -23.01
CA PRO A 99 5.76 6.49 -23.35
C PRO A 99 4.43 7.31 -23.32
N PHE A 100 4.55 8.62 -23.12
CA PHE A 100 3.39 9.51 -23.00
C PHE A 100 2.41 9.39 -24.17
N GLU A 101 2.90 9.40 -25.38
CA GLU A 101 2.11 9.37 -26.62
C GLU A 101 1.34 8.06 -26.83
N THR A 102 1.64 7.00 -26.08
CA THR A 102 0.93 5.72 -26.15
C THR A 102 -0.20 5.60 -25.13
N HIS A 103 -0.37 6.60 -24.27
CA HIS A 103 -1.43 6.65 -23.27
C HIS A 103 -2.60 7.50 -23.75
N SER A 104 -3.79 6.90 -23.72
CA SER A 104 -5.06 7.60 -23.95
C SER A 104 -5.53 8.34 -22.68
N ASP A 105 -6.51 9.22 -22.84
CA ASP A 105 -7.22 9.81 -21.70
C ASP A 105 -7.81 8.75 -20.77
N ASP A 106 -8.27 7.63 -21.31
CA ASP A 106 -8.85 6.55 -20.51
C ASP A 106 -7.79 5.81 -19.68
N ASP A 107 -6.56 5.63 -20.20
CA ASP A 107 -5.44 5.12 -19.40
C ASP A 107 -5.15 6.02 -18.18
N PHE A 108 -5.24 7.35 -18.35
CA PHE A 108 -5.11 8.30 -17.25
C PHE A 108 -6.28 8.21 -16.27
N ARG A 109 -7.53 8.18 -16.77
CA ARG A 109 -8.74 8.05 -15.93
C ARG A 109 -8.70 6.75 -15.12
N GLU A 110 -8.40 5.61 -15.76
CA GLU A 110 -8.28 4.32 -15.09
C GLU A 110 -7.21 4.34 -14.00
N THR A 111 -6.04 4.92 -14.29
CA THR A 111 -4.96 4.99 -13.31
C THR A 111 -5.31 5.91 -12.14
N MET A 112 -5.95 7.05 -12.40
CA MET A 112 -6.45 7.95 -11.35
C MET A 112 -7.51 7.27 -10.50
N GLU A 113 -8.47 6.60 -11.13
CA GLU A 113 -9.54 5.86 -10.45
C GLU A 113 -8.96 4.79 -9.53
N ARG A 114 -8.05 3.96 -10.04
CA ARG A 114 -7.42 2.88 -9.30
C ARG A 114 -6.52 3.35 -8.16
N ASN A 115 -5.66 4.34 -8.41
CA ASN A 115 -4.63 4.74 -7.44
C ASN A 115 -5.09 5.87 -6.51
N LEU A 116 -5.65 6.95 -7.07
CA LEU A 116 -6.04 8.13 -6.29
C LEU A 116 -7.44 7.98 -5.70
N MET A 117 -8.43 7.64 -6.52
CA MET A 117 -9.81 7.62 -6.05
C MET A 117 -10.08 6.48 -5.07
N THR A 118 -9.43 5.33 -5.22
CA THR A 118 -9.45 4.27 -4.19
C THR A 118 -8.92 4.79 -2.85
N ALA A 119 -7.79 5.51 -2.82
CA ALA A 119 -7.24 6.09 -1.61
C ALA A 119 -8.19 7.13 -0.99
N VAL A 120 -8.80 7.99 -1.82
CA VAL A 120 -9.81 8.99 -1.39
C VAL A 120 -11.03 8.31 -0.75
N ARG A 121 -11.59 7.27 -1.39
CA ARG A 121 -12.79 6.58 -0.92
C ARG A 121 -12.54 5.80 0.37
N LEU A 122 -11.44 5.06 0.45
CA LEU A 122 -11.06 4.34 1.68
C LEU A 122 -10.86 5.32 2.85
N ALA A 123 -10.15 6.42 2.64
CA ALA A 123 -9.98 7.44 3.68
C ALA A 123 -11.32 8.07 4.08
N ARG A 124 -12.16 8.43 3.10
CA ARG A 124 -13.48 9.05 3.34
C ARG A 124 -14.38 8.13 4.16
N ALA A 125 -14.40 6.84 3.86
CA ALA A 125 -15.21 5.87 4.59
C ALA A 125 -14.66 5.62 6.01
N ALA A 126 -13.33 5.58 6.19
CA ALA A 126 -12.71 5.27 7.48
C ALA A 126 -12.71 6.44 8.47
N VAL A 127 -12.51 7.68 8.01
CA VAL A 127 -12.32 8.86 8.85
C VAL A 127 -13.44 9.10 9.87
N PRO A 128 -14.74 8.94 9.56
CA PRO A 128 -15.80 9.10 10.56
C PRO A 128 -15.63 8.17 11.76
N HIS A 129 -15.31 6.89 11.55
CA HIS A 129 -15.10 5.91 12.61
C HIS A 129 -13.86 6.24 13.45
N MET A 130 -12.74 6.64 12.79
CA MET A 130 -11.52 7.06 13.47
C MET A 130 -11.73 8.33 14.30
N LYS A 131 -12.49 9.31 13.78
CA LYS A 131 -12.84 10.54 14.54
C LYS A 131 -13.66 10.21 15.79
N GLN A 132 -14.63 9.31 15.69
CA GLN A 132 -15.45 8.89 16.83
C GLN A 132 -14.61 8.24 17.93
N GLN A 133 -13.54 7.53 17.57
CA GLN A 133 -12.62 6.87 18.49
C GLN A 133 -11.51 7.80 19.02
N GLY A 134 -11.31 8.98 18.40
CA GLY A 134 -10.19 9.88 18.69
C GLY A 134 -8.83 9.29 18.34
N TRP A 135 -8.78 8.32 17.43
CA TRP A 135 -7.55 7.64 17.03
C TRP A 135 -7.66 7.05 15.62
N GLY A 136 -6.62 7.13 14.83
CA GLY A 136 -6.58 6.51 13.50
C GLY A 136 -5.21 6.57 12.82
N ARG A 137 -4.97 5.65 11.90
CA ARG A 137 -3.78 5.58 11.07
C ARG A 137 -4.17 5.33 9.61
N LEU A 138 -3.93 6.32 8.76
CA LEU A 138 -4.09 6.21 7.31
C LEU A 138 -2.70 6.03 6.68
N ILE A 139 -2.46 4.90 6.03
CA ILE A 139 -1.19 4.57 5.40
C ILE A 139 -1.44 4.24 3.93
N PHE A 140 -0.84 5.00 3.04
CA PHE A 140 -1.00 4.86 1.60
C PHE A 140 0.27 4.25 0.99
N ILE A 141 0.16 3.06 0.42
CA ILE A 141 1.27 2.44 -0.32
C ILE A 141 1.24 2.98 -1.75
N THR A 142 2.29 3.67 -2.13
CA THR A 142 2.41 4.27 -3.46
C THR A 142 3.60 3.70 -4.25
N SER A 143 4.61 4.49 -4.47
CA SER A 143 5.91 4.18 -5.07
C SER A 143 6.85 5.35 -4.85
N ILE A 144 8.14 5.16 -5.03
CA ILE A 144 9.11 6.25 -5.14
C ILE A 144 8.72 7.29 -6.21
N SER A 145 7.83 6.91 -7.15
CA SER A 145 7.29 7.84 -8.14
C SER A 145 6.43 8.96 -7.56
N SER A 146 6.02 8.88 -6.29
CA SER A 146 5.41 10.00 -5.57
C SER A 146 6.42 11.07 -5.12
N LYS A 147 7.73 10.79 -5.18
CA LYS A 147 8.83 11.69 -4.85
C LYS A 147 9.67 12.08 -6.07
N GLN A 148 9.93 11.13 -6.94
CA GLN A 148 10.79 11.29 -8.12
C GLN A 148 10.17 10.57 -9.31
N PRO A 149 9.92 11.20 -10.45
CA PRO A 149 9.32 10.55 -11.62
C PRO A 149 10.13 9.33 -12.05
N ILE A 150 9.42 8.27 -12.42
CA ILE A 150 10.01 7.07 -13.06
C ILE A 150 9.69 7.14 -14.55
N GLU A 151 10.71 7.00 -15.38
CA GLU A 151 10.55 6.97 -16.83
C GLU A 151 9.61 5.85 -17.26
N GLY A 152 8.75 6.12 -18.25
CA GLY A 152 7.76 5.18 -18.75
C GLY A 152 6.60 4.88 -17.79
N LEU A 153 6.42 5.61 -16.67
CA LEU A 153 5.32 5.43 -15.71
C LEU A 153 4.52 6.72 -15.51
N ILE A 154 4.29 7.50 -16.56
CA ILE A 154 3.71 8.85 -16.45
C ILE A 154 2.34 8.87 -15.75
N THR A 155 1.42 7.96 -16.07
CA THR A 155 0.12 7.88 -15.43
C THR A 155 0.25 7.59 -13.93
N GLY A 156 1.17 6.68 -13.57
CA GLY A 156 1.47 6.33 -12.18
C GLY A 156 2.18 7.46 -11.42
N ASN A 157 3.12 8.17 -12.05
CA ASN A 157 3.78 9.33 -11.47
C ASN A 157 2.75 10.40 -11.08
N THR A 158 1.81 10.68 -12.01
CA THR A 158 0.75 11.67 -11.79
C THR A 158 -0.20 11.26 -10.66
N ALA A 159 -0.74 10.05 -10.69
CA ALA A 159 -1.71 9.59 -9.71
C ALA A 159 -1.11 9.47 -8.30
N ARG A 160 0.12 8.98 -8.18
CA ARG A 160 0.79 8.77 -6.88
C ARG A 160 1.27 10.06 -6.24
N ALA A 161 1.66 11.07 -7.05
CA ALA A 161 1.88 12.43 -6.54
C ALA A 161 0.57 13.00 -5.96
N GLY A 162 -0.58 12.73 -6.60
CA GLY A 162 -1.90 13.07 -6.09
C GLY A 162 -2.19 12.43 -4.73
N VAL A 163 -1.83 11.15 -4.54
CA VAL A 163 -1.99 10.46 -3.23
C VAL A 163 -1.09 11.09 -2.15
N ALA A 164 0.13 11.50 -2.50
CA ALA A 164 1.01 12.20 -1.56
C ALA A 164 0.41 13.56 -1.13
N GLY A 165 -0.17 14.31 -2.08
CA GLY A 165 -0.91 15.54 -1.80
C GLY A 165 -2.14 15.31 -0.93
N LEU A 166 -2.93 14.27 -1.22
CA LEU A 166 -4.07 13.85 -0.41
C LEU A 166 -3.63 13.55 1.04
N SER A 167 -2.63 12.70 1.21
CA SER A 167 -2.13 12.32 2.54
C SER A 167 -1.63 13.51 3.33
N LYS A 168 -0.93 14.46 2.68
CA LYS A 168 -0.47 15.69 3.33
C LYS A 168 -1.64 16.55 3.78
N SER A 169 -2.66 16.74 2.96
CA SER A 169 -3.86 17.50 3.32
C SER A 169 -4.60 16.85 4.48
N LEU A 170 -4.84 15.54 4.42
CA LEU A 170 -5.49 14.80 5.50
C LEU A 170 -4.72 14.89 6.82
N SER A 171 -3.38 14.90 6.77
CA SER A 171 -2.55 15.03 7.98
C SER A 171 -2.78 16.34 8.71
N LEU A 172 -3.05 17.44 7.99
CA LEU A 172 -3.34 18.74 8.58
C LEU A 172 -4.76 18.83 9.14
N GLU A 173 -5.73 18.25 8.42
CA GLU A 173 -7.14 18.30 8.79
C GLU A 173 -7.50 17.37 9.96
N LEU A 174 -6.79 16.23 10.10
CA LEU A 174 -7.19 15.15 10.99
C LEU A 174 -6.34 15.05 12.26
N VAL A 175 -5.22 15.77 12.35
CA VAL A 175 -4.28 15.66 13.48
C VAL A 175 -4.93 15.97 14.83
N THR A 176 -5.86 16.91 14.91
CA THR A 176 -6.59 17.26 16.13
C THR A 176 -7.55 16.16 16.62
N HIS A 177 -7.82 15.18 15.76
CA HIS A 177 -8.61 14.01 16.09
C HIS A 177 -7.76 12.77 16.43
N GLY A 178 -6.44 12.92 16.63
CA GLY A 178 -5.53 11.80 16.91
C GLY A 178 -5.26 10.89 15.71
N ILE A 179 -5.56 11.36 14.49
CA ILE A 179 -5.41 10.58 13.25
C ILE A 179 -4.15 11.06 12.52
N THR A 180 -3.26 10.13 12.19
CA THR A 180 -2.10 10.40 11.33
C THR A 180 -2.34 9.87 9.90
N SER A 181 -1.72 10.53 8.93
CA SER A 181 -1.80 10.16 7.52
C SER A 181 -0.41 10.21 6.89
N ASN A 182 0.08 9.06 6.41
CA ASN A 182 1.43 8.93 5.85
C ASN A 182 1.43 8.11 4.56
N VAL A 183 2.42 8.36 3.73
CA VAL A 183 2.68 7.59 2.51
C VAL A 183 3.93 6.76 2.69
N VAL A 184 3.86 5.48 2.32
CA VAL A 184 5.02 4.61 2.15
C VAL A 184 5.27 4.44 0.66
N ALA A 185 6.47 4.76 0.22
CA ALA A 185 6.89 4.82 -1.18
C ALA A 185 7.93 3.73 -1.48
N PRO A 186 7.51 2.51 -1.87
CA PRO A 186 8.43 1.44 -2.24
C PRO A 186 9.24 1.78 -3.51
N GLY A 187 10.50 1.38 -3.51
CA GLY A 187 11.30 1.16 -4.69
C GLY A 187 11.10 -0.25 -5.24
N SER A 188 12.18 -0.89 -5.68
CA SER A 188 12.16 -2.29 -6.15
C SER A 188 12.15 -3.25 -4.97
N LEU A 189 10.99 -3.90 -4.74
CA LEU A 189 10.80 -4.95 -3.74
C LEU A 189 10.44 -6.26 -4.42
N LEU A 190 10.94 -7.38 -3.91
CA LEU A 190 10.80 -8.72 -4.51
C LEU A 190 9.37 -9.23 -4.38
N THR A 191 8.57 -9.00 -5.42
CA THR A 191 7.17 -9.45 -5.55
C THR A 191 6.99 -10.14 -6.89
N ASP A 192 5.87 -10.85 -7.09
CA ASP A 192 5.50 -11.45 -8.39
C ASP A 192 5.61 -10.40 -9.52
N ARG A 193 5.14 -9.16 -9.26
CA ARG A 193 5.23 -8.08 -10.24
C ARG A 193 6.67 -7.76 -10.64
N THR A 194 7.60 -7.84 -9.72
CA THR A 194 9.03 -7.61 -10.00
C THR A 194 9.59 -8.71 -10.90
N TYR A 195 9.20 -9.95 -10.63
CA TYR A 195 9.54 -11.08 -11.51
C TYR A 195 8.89 -10.95 -12.89
N ASP A 196 7.63 -10.54 -12.98
CA ASP A 196 6.94 -10.31 -14.25
C ASP A 196 7.63 -9.23 -15.09
N LEU A 197 8.00 -8.12 -14.47
CA LEU A 197 8.75 -7.05 -15.13
C LEU A 197 10.14 -7.50 -15.56
N ALA A 198 10.87 -8.23 -14.72
CA ALA A 198 12.16 -8.81 -15.04
C ALA A 198 12.05 -9.82 -16.21
N SER A 199 10.97 -10.63 -16.21
CA SER A 199 10.69 -11.57 -17.30
C SER A 199 10.39 -10.87 -18.63
N GLN A 200 9.62 -9.79 -18.62
CA GLN A 200 9.37 -8.98 -19.81
C GLN A 200 10.65 -8.33 -20.33
N PHE A 201 11.44 -7.75 -19.43
CA PHE A 201 12.73 -7.15 -19.78
C PHE A 201 13.70 -8.18 -20.35
N SER A 202 13.79 -9.37 -19.74
CA SER A 202 14.67 -10.46 -20.19
C SER A 202 14.37 -10.89 -21.63
N LYS A 203 13.07 -11.02 -21.97
CA LYS A 203 12.61 -11.35 -23.32
C LYS A 203 13.02 -10.29 -24.34
N ASN A 204 12.85 -9.01 -24.00
CA ASN A 204 13.16 -7.89 -24.88
C ASN A 204 14.67 -7.70 -25.08
N ALA A 205 15.46 -7.99 -24.06
CA ALA A 205 16.91 -7.81 -24.06
C ALA A 205 17.70 -9.07 -24.47
N GLY A 206 17.04 -10.22 -24.66
CA GLY A 206 17.69 -11.49 -25.01
C GLY A 206 18.61 -12.04 -23.90
N ILE A 207 18.25 -11.80 -22.61
CA ILE A 207 19.00 -12.24 -21.45
C ILE A 207 18.12 -13.12 -20.55
N THR A 208 18.70 -13.76 -19.53
CA THR A 208 17.94 -14.54 -18.56
C THR A 208 17.20 -13.64 -17.56
N VAL A 209 16.17 -14.18 -16.87
CA VAL A 209 15.46 -13.45 -15.81
C VAL A 209 16.41 -13.10 -14.65
N ASP A 210 17.32 -14.00 -14.31
CA ASP A 210 18.33 -13.77 -13.25
C ASP A 210 19.28 -12.62 -13.60
N GLU A 211 19.70 -12.53 -14.87
CA GLU A 211 20.51 -11.40 -15.35
C GLU A 211 19.72 -10.08 -15.33
N ALA A 212 18.42 -10.12 -15.66
CA ALA A 212 17.53 -8.97 -15.55
C ALA A 212 17.40 -8.50 -14.10
N ILE A 213 17.20 -9.41 -13.15
CA ILE A 213 17.16 -9.12 -11.71
C ILE A 213 18.49 -8.53 -11.25
N LYS A 214 19.63 -9.13 -11.61
CA LYS A 214 20.96 -8.59 -11.26
C LYS A 214 21.20 -7.18 -11.79
N ARG A 215 20.69 -6.84 -12.98
CA ARG A 215 20.76 -5.48 -13.50
C ARG A 215 19.94 -4.50 -12.64
N LEU A 216 18.70 -4.88 -12.27
CA LEU A 216 17.90 -4.08 -11.35
C LEU A 216 18.61 -3.84 -10.01
N GLU A 217 19.30 -4.86 -9.47
CA GLU A 217 20.07 -4.73 -8.23
C GLU A 217 21.24 -3.74 -8.36
N GLN A 218 21.89 -3.69 -9.53
CA GLN A 218 23.00 -2.76 -9.76
C GLN A 218 22.58 -1.28 -9.72
N ASP A 219 21.35 -0.99 -10.11
CA ASP A 219 20.79 0.38 -10.11
C ASP A 219 20.39 0.85 -8.69
N ILE A 220 20.18 -0.10 -7.76
CA ILE A 220 19.88 0.20 -6.37
C ILE A 220 21.18 0.45 -5.59
N PRO A 221 21.34 1.56 -4.87
CA PRO A 221 22.57 1.83 -4.10
C PRO A 221 22.93 0.71 -3.10
N MET A 222 21.95 0.08 -2.45
CA MET A 222 22.16 -1.09 -1.56
C MET A 222 22.52 -2.38 -2.30
N LYS A 223 22.58 -2.38 -3.66
CA LYS A 223 22.98 -3.52 -4.48
C LYS A 223 22.16 -4.80 -4.26
N ARG A 224 20.94 -4.66 -3.85
CA ARG A 224 19.96 -5.74 -3.73
C ARG A 224 18.53 -5.21 -3.90
N ILE A 225 17.64 -6.05 -4.36
CA ILE A 225 16.21 -5.82 -4.27
C ILE A 225 15.76 -5.99 -2.81
N GLY A 226 14.87 -5.12 -2.33
CA GLY A 226 14.33 -5.21 -0.97
C GLY A 226 13.32 -6.35 -0.82
N LYS A 227 13.08 -6.80 0.40
CA LYS A 227 12.04 -7.80 0.72
C LYS A 227 10.73 -7.11 1.06
N PRO A 228 9.56 -7.67 0.69
CA PRO A 228 8.25 -7.13 1.08
C PRO A 228 8.09 -6.89 2.58
N ALA A 229 8.65 -7.77 3.43
CA ALA A 229 8.63 -7.62 4.88
C ALA A 229 9.34 -6.35 5.38
N GLU A 230 10.36 -5.84 4.65
CA GLU A 230 11.03 -4.58 5.02
C GLU A 230 10.09 -3.37 4.90
N LEU A 231 9.13 -3.43 3.96
CA LEU A 231 8.07 -2.44 3.86
C LEU A 231 6.98 -2.69 4.90
N GLY A 232 6.57 -3.94 5.11
CA GLY A 232 5.60 -4.32 6.14
C GLY A 232 6.00 -3.84 7.53
N ALA A 233 7.28 -3.99 7.89
CA ALA A 233 7.82 -3.53 9.18
C ALA A 233 7.67 -2.00 9.36
N LEU A 234 7.92 -1.21 8.31
CA LEU A 234 7.67 0.24 8.37
C LEU A 234 6.17 0.54 8.51
N VAL A 235 5.31 -0.20 7.82
CA VAL A 235 3.85 -0.03 7.92
C VAL A 235 3.37 -0.35 9.33
N ALA A 236 3.81 -1.43 9.95
CA ALA A 236 3.49 -1.76 11.33
C ALA A 236 3.98 -0.68 12.30
N PHE A 237 5.20 -0.15 12.10
CA PHE A 237 5.70 0.97 12.89
C PHE A 237 4.83 2.23 12.74
N LEU A 238 4.48 2.64 11.51
CA LEU A 238 3.64 3.81 11.26
C LEU A 238 2.20 3.64 11.78
N ALA A 239 1.71 2.41 11.84
CA ALA A 239 0.42 2.05 12.41
C ALA A 239 0.40 2.13 13.95
N SER A 240 1.56 2.21 14.60
CA SER A 240 1.72 2.09 16.04
C SER A 240 1.52 3.40 16.81
N GLU A 241 1.47 3.28 18.14
CA GLU A 241 1.56 4.42 19.06
C GLU A 241 2.96 5.09 19.01
N ARG A 242 3.99 4.35 18.64
CA ARG A 242 5.38 4.84 18.55
C ARG A 242 5.57 5.86 17.43
N ALA A 243 4.70 5.84 16.43
CA ALA A 243 4.70 6.78 15.32
C ALA A 243 3.68 7.93 15.48
N SER A 244 3.14 8.15 16.69
CA SER A 244 2.06 9.13 16.93
C SER A 244 2.43 10.58 16.58
N PHE A 245 3.72 10.90 16.46
CA PHE A 245 4.19 12.24 16.06
C PHE A 245 4.69 12.30 14.61
N ILE A 246 4.44 11.23 13.82
CA ILE A 246 4.81 11.16 12.41
C ILE A 246 3.53 11.25 11.57
N THR A 247 3.33 12.37 10.87
CA THR A 247 2.17 12.59 10.00
C THR A 247 2.51 13.49 8.82
N GLY A 248 1.84 13.30 7.69
CA GLY A 248 2.00 14.09 6.46
C GLY A 248 3.33 13.88 5.76
N THR A 249 3.98 12.74 5.96
CA THR A 249 5.27 12.41 5.34
C THR A 249 5.14 11.34 4.26
N THR A 250 6.06 11.37 3.30
CA THR A 250 6.28 10.31 2.30
C THR A 250 7.63 9.66 2.57
N ILE A 251 7.61 8.43 3.08
CA ILE A 251 8.82 7.69 3.46
C ILE A 251 9.15 6.67 2.36
N ALA A 252 10.35 6.77 1.80
CA ALA A 252 10.86 5.83 0.81
C ALA A 252 11.38 4.55 1.49
N VAL A 253 11.04 3.38 0.91
CA VAL A 253 11.61 2.06 1.22
C VAL A 253 12.21 1.52 -0.08
N ASP A 254 13.42 1.96 -0.42
CA ASP A 254 13.92 1.90 -1.78
C ASP A 254 15.42 1.57 -1.92
N GLY A 255 16.11 1.28 -0.83
CA GLY A 255 17.55 1.01 -0.84
C GLY A 255 18.41 2.20 -1.29
N GLY A 256 17.89 3.44 -1.16
CA GLY A 256 18.58 4.68 -1.52
C GLY A 256 18.41 5.09 -2.98
N THR A 257 17.40 4.57 -3.68
CA THR A 257 17.17 4.84 -5.11
C THR A 257 16.75 6.29 -5.39
N VAL A 258 15.91 6.88 -4.51
CA VAL A 258 15.54 8.30 -4.61
C VAL A 258 16.74 9.16 -4.23
N ARG A 259 17.11 10.08 -5.12
CA ARG A 259 18.28 10.97 -4.96
C ARG A 259 17.92 12.36 -4.45
N GLY A 260 16.65 12.72 -4.46
CA GLY A 260 16.18 14.01 -3.98
C GLY A 260 16.22 14.09 -2.45
N LEU A 261 16.44 15.30 -1.94
CA LEU A 261 16.43 15.57 -0.48
C LEU A 261 15.01 15.67 0.09
N LEU A 262 13.99 15.98 -0.75
CA LEU A 262 12.60 16.19 -0.37
C LEU A 262 11.69 15.05 -0.82
#